data_d57eaf720f67f76f3cad879f0ad1d5e7
#
_entry.id   d57eaf720f67f76f3cad879f0ad1d5e7
#
_cell.length_a   1.000
_cell.length_b   1.000
_cell.length_c   1.000
_cell.angle_alpha   90.00
_cell.angle_beta   90.00
_cell.angle_gamma   90.00
#
_symmetry.space_group_name_H-M   'P 1'
#
loop_
_entity.id
_entity.type
_entity.pdbx_description
1 polymer ?
#
loop_
_entity_poly.entity_id
_entity_poly.type
_entity_poly.pdbx_seq_one_letter_code
_entity_poly.pdbx_strand_id
1 'polypeptide(L)'
;MKVKTILVSQPEPESEKSPYFDLSDKCKVKVDFRPFIHVEGVDSKEFRQQKVTLQDYGAVIFTSRNAVNHFFRIAEEMRYNVPEGLKYFCISESTAYYLQKYVVYRKRKIFHGRQKIEDLIPQIKKHKQEKFLLPCSD
;
A
#
# COMPACT_ATOMS: atom_id res chain seq x y z
N MET A 1 -10.00 -39.05 3.78
CA MET A 1 -10.22 -38.05 4.85
C MET A 1 -11.01 -36.88 4.28
N LYS A 2 -12.07 -36.43 4.93
CA LYS A 2 -12.89 -35.31 4.45
C LYS A 2 -12.54 -34.06 5.27
N VAL A 3 -12.11 -33.00 4.58
CA VAL A 3 -11.87 -31.69 5.21
C VAL A 3 -13.20 -31.10 5.68
N LYS A 4 -13.27 -30.67 6.94
CA LYS A 4 -14.46 -30.05 7.54
C LYS A 4 -14.27 -28.55 7.80
N THR A 5 -13.05 -28.14 8.11
CA THR A 5 -12.72 -26.76 8.47
C THR A 5 -11.43 -26.33 7.78
N ILE A 6 -11.41 -25.09 7.32
CA ILE A 6 -10.25 -24.43 6.71
C ILE A 6 -9.94 -23.19 7.56
N LEU A 7 -8.68 -23.04 7.95
CA LEU A 7 -8.17 -21.86 8.62
C LEU A 7 -7.50 -20.93 7.60
N VAL A 8 -7.94 -19.70 7.53
CA VAL A 8 -7.36 -18.67 6.67
C VAL A 8 -6.68 -17.62 7.55
N SER A 9 -5.36 -17.44 7.37
CA SER A 9 -4.55 -16.48 8.15
C SER A 9 -4.65 -15.05 7.63
N GLN A 10 -5.84 -14.62 7.29
CA GLN A 10 -6.15 -13.27 6.80
C GLN A 10 -7.39 -12.73 7.53
N PRO A 11 -7.60 -11.41 7.55
CA PRO A 11 -8.86 -10.83 7.99
C PRO A 11 -10.04 -11.35 7.18
N GLU A 12 -11.20 -11.45 7.81
CA GLU A 12 -12.43 -11.80 7.10
C GLU A 12 -12.71 -10.78 5.99
N PRO A 13 -13.03 -11.23 4.76
CA PRO A 13 -13.35 -10.31 3.67
C PRO A 13 -14.61 -9.49 3.97
N GLU A 14 -14.57 -8.20 3.70
CA GLU A 14 -15.73 -7.31 3.84
C GLU A 14 -16.81 -7.55 2.76
N SER A 15 -16.41 -8.13 1.63
CA SER A 15 -17.30 -8.40 0.50
C SER A 15 -17.89 -9.80 0.59
N GLU A 16 -19.22 -9.89 0.53
CA GLU A 16 -19.94 -11.17 0.44
C GLU A 16 -19.59 -12.00 -0.82
N LYS A 17 -19.01 -11.36 -1.83
CA LYS A 17 -18.58 -12.01 -3.09
C LYS A 17 -17.16 -12.58 -3.02
N SER A 18 -16.65 -12.85 -1.83
CA SER A 18 -15.32 -13.43 -1.68
C SER A 18 -15.29 -14.90 -2.14
N PRO A 19 -14.23 -15.34 -2.85
CA PRO A 19 -14.04 -16.73 -3.21
C PRO A 19 -14.05 -17.71 -2.03
N TYR A 20 -13.73 -17.25 -0.84
CA TYR A 20 -13.77 -18.07 0.39
C TYR A 20 -15.19 -18.46 0.78
N PHE A 21 -16.17 -17.57 0.61
CA PHE A 21 -17.57 -17.88 0.89
C PHE A 21 -18.13 -18.85 -0.15
N ASP A 22 -17.81 -18.63 -1.43
CA ASP A 22 -18.19 -19.58 -2.49
C ASP A 22 -17.62 -20.98 -2.24
N LEU A 23 -16.37 -21.06 -1.76
CA LEU A 23 -15.74 -22.33 -1.39
C LEU A 23 -16.46 -23.02 -0.22
N SER A 24 -16.79 -22.24 0.81
CA SER A 24 -17.53 -22.70 1.98
C SER A 24 -18.85 -23.35 1.55
N ASP A 25 -19.61 -22.66 0.69
CA ASP A 25 -20.93 -23.11 0.25
C ASP A 25 -20.85 -24.33 -0.67
N LYS A 26 -19.95 -24.31 -1.65
CA LYS A 26 -19.79 -25.40 -2.63
C LYS A 26 -19.26 -26.69 -2.00
N CYS A 27 -18.32 -26.57 -1.10
CA CYS A 27 -17.64 -27.72 -0.46
C CYS A 27 -18.24 -28.13 0.87
N LYS A 28 -19.18 -27.36 1.40
CA LYS A 28 -19.77 -27.53 2.75
C LYS A 28 -18.69 -27.65 3.83
N VAL A 29 -17.72 -26.76 3.79
CA VAL A 29 -16.63 -26.63 4.75
C VAL A 29 -16.78 -25.34 5.54
N LYS A 30 -16.39 -25.36 6.81
CA LYS A 30 -16.32 -24.15 7.62
C LYS A 30 -15.02 -23.42 7.30
N VAL A 31 -15.09 -22.12 7.04
CA VAL A 31 -13.91 -21.26 6.87
C VAL A 31 -13.79 -20.35 8.09
N ASP A 32 -12.68 -20.46 8.81
CA ASP A 32 -12.36 -19.63 9.98
C ASP A 32 -11.24 -18.65 9.57
N PHE A 33 -11.48 -17.36 9.77
CA PHE A 33 -10.49 -16.31 9.52
C PHE A 33 -9.77 -15.95 10.82
N ARG A 34 -8.44 -16.04 10.81
CA ARG A 34 -7.56 -15.70 11.94
C ARG A 34 -6.33 -14.94 11.44
N PRO A 35 -6.36 -13.61 11.43
CA PRO A 35 -5.17 -12.85 11.06
C PRO A 35 -4.10 -13.03 12.15
N PHE A 36 -2.95 -13.56 11.77
CA PHE A 36 -1.80 -13.70 12.67
C PHE A 36 -0.86 -12.50 12.59
N ILE A 37 -0.92 -11.77 11.48
CA ILE A 37 -0.10 -10.58 11.23
C ILE A 37 -1.04 -9.45 10.82
N HIS A 38 -0.83 -8.28 11.40
CA HIS A 38 -1.50 -7.06 10.98
C HIS A 38 -0.47 -5.93 10.91
N VAL A 39 -0.75 -4.93 10.09
CA VAL A 39 0.09 -3.76 9.93
C VAL A 39 -0.56 -2.60 10.65
N GLU A 40 0.13 -2.07 11.65
CA GLU A 40 -0.25 -0.83 12.32
C GLU A 40 0.54 0.34 11.74
N GLY A 41 -0.14 1.46 11.57
CA GLY A 41 0.53 2.68 11.14
C GLY A 41 1.26 3.34 12.31
N VAL A 42 2.47 3.79 12.06
CA VAL A 42 3.22 4.65 12.98
C VAL A 42 2.38 5.88 13.33
N ASP A 43 2.28 6.22 14.60
CA ASP A 43 1.58 7.44 15.02
C ASP A 43 2.38 8.70 14.72
N SER A 44 1.73 9.87 14.76
CA SER A 44 2.38 11.13 14.43
C SER A 44 3.49 11.52 15.41
N LYS A 45 3.41 11.08 16.67
CA LYS A 45 4.43 11.33 17.69
C LYS A 45 5.70 10.53 17.40
N GLU A 46 5.54 9.25 17.11
CA GLU A 46 6.63 8.35 16.75
C GLU A 46 7.28 8.79 15.42
N PHE A 47 6.46 9.16 14.43
CA PHE A 47 6.95 9.68 13.16
C PHE A 47 7.81 10.94 13.33
N ARG A 48 7.42 11.87 14.22
CA ARG A 48 8.23 13.07 14.54
C ARG A 48 9.58 12.71 15.12
N GLN A 49 9.69 11.61 15.88
CA GLN A 49 10.97 11.14 16.43
C GLN A 49 11.93 10.66 15.34
N GLN A 50 11.41 10.20 14.21
CA GLN A 50 12.23 9.81 13.06
C GLN A 50 12.90 11.00 12.34
N LYS A 51 12.50 12.24 12.67
CA LYS A 51 13.04 13.48 12.08
C LYS A 51 12.99 13.52 10.55
N VAL A 52 11.98 12.90 9.96
CA VAL A 52 11.73 12.90 8.51
C VAL A 52 10.94 14.15 8.15
N THR A 53 11.50 14.98 7.25
CA THR A 53 10.84 16.16 6.72
C THR A 53 10.23 15.83 5.36
N LEU A 54 8.90 15.66 5.30
CA LEU A 54 8.20 15.23 4.08
C LEU A 54 8.44 16.18 2.89
N GLN A 55 8.59 17.48 3.17
CA GLN A 55 8.83 18.53 2.16
C GLN A 55 10.14 18.35 1.38
N ASP A 56 11.10 17.61 1.94
CA ASP A 56 12.41 17.40 1.33
C ASP A 56 12.38 16.37 0.20
N TYR A 57 11.28 15.64 0.05
CA TYR A 57 11.16 14.54 -0.91
C TYR A 57 10.33 14.94 -2.13
N GLY A 58 10.89 14.69 -3.31
CA GLY A 58 10.22 14.93 -4.59
C GLY A 58 9.52 13.70 -5.16
N ALA A 59 9.73 12.54 -4.55
CA ALA A 59 9.16 11.28 -5.00
C ALA A 59 8.88 10.32 -3.83
N VAL A 60 7.86 9.48 -3.99
CA VAL A 60 7.49 8.44 -3.03
C VAL A 60 7.38 7.09 -3.75
N ILE A 61 7.92 6.05 -3.13
CA ILE A 61 7.83 4.67 -3.63
C ILE A 61 6.81 3.92 -2.78
N PHE A 62 5.77 3.37 -3.41
CA PHE A 62 4.75 2.58 -2.75
C PHE A 62 4.83 1.11 -3.12
N THR A 63 5.04 0.27 -2.13
CA THR A 63 5.11 -1.19 -2.29
C THR A 63 3.79 -1.90 -1.98
N SER A 64 2.81 -1.18 -1.42
CA SER A 64 1.50 -1.74 -1.07
C SER A 64 0.44 -0.65 -0.95
N ARG A 65 -0.83 -1.05 -0.94
CA ARG A 65 -1.96 -0.14 -0.63
C ARG A 65 -1.90 0.37 0.81
N ASN A 66 -1.41 -0.44 1.75
CA ASN A 66 -1.21 -0.02 3.14
C ASN A 66 -0.20 1.13 3.22
N ALA A 67 0.91 1.04 2.48
CA ALA A 67 1.89 2.12 2.40
C ALA A 67 1.26 3.42 1.88
N VAL A 68 0.40 3.34 0.87
CA VAL A 68 -0.37 4.50 0.36
C VAL A 68 -1.24 5.09 1.48
N ASN A 69 -2.05 4.27 2.13
CA ASN A 69 -2.96 4.74 3.18
C ASN A 69 -2.21 5.42 4.33
N HIS A 70 -1.14 4.80 4.80
CA HIS A 70 -0.37 5.33 5.93
C HIS A 70 0.41 6.59 5.58
N PHE A 71 0.93 6.70 4.35
CA PHE A 71 1.57 7.92 3.89
C PHE A 71 0.61 9.11 3.92
N PHE A 72 -0.58 8.97 3.32
CA PHE A 72 -1.55 10.07 3.29
C PHE A 72 -2.13 10.38 4.67
N ARG A 73 -2.32 9.38 5.53
CA ARG A 73 -2.70 9.58 6.92
C ARG A 73 -1.65 10.41 7.68
N ILE A 74 -0.37 10.04 7.60
CA ILE A 74 0.72 10.80 8.23
C ILE A 74 0.82 12.20 7.64
N ALA A 75 0.69 12.36 6.32
CA ALA A 75 0.70 13.67 5.68
C ALA A 75 -0.40 14.59 6.25
N GLU A 76 -1.61 14.07 6.44
CA GLU A 76 -2.72 14.79 7.05
C GLU A 76 -2.43 15.14 8.53
N GLU A 77 -2.00 14.17 9.35
CA GLU A 77 -1.67 14.37 10.76
C GLU A 77 -0.54 15.38 10.96
N MET A 78 0.42 15.41 10.03
CA MET A 78 1.54 16.36 10.01
C MET A 78 1.18 17.70 9.34
N ARG A 79 -0.05 17.87 8.88
CA ARG A 79 -0.52 19.05 8.13
C ARG A 79 0.35 19.35 6.90
N TYR A 80 0.82 18.29 6.27
CA TYR A 80 1.61 18.39 5.04
C TYR A 80 0.69 18.40 3.83
N ASN A 81 0.65 19.54 3.15
CA ASN A 81 -0.06 19.65 1.88
C ASN A 81 0.78 18.98 0.80
N VAL A 82 0.34 17.80 0.36
CA VAL A 82 1.03 17.02 -0.68
C VAL A 82 1.05 17.85 -1.98
N PRO A 83 2.24 18.22 -2.50
CA PRO A 83 2.32 19.08 -3.68
C PRO A 83 1.86 18.33 -4.92
N GLU A 84 1.24 19.04 -5.87
CA GLU A 84 0.86 18.46 -7.16
C GLU A 84 2.05 17.93 -7.97
N GLY A 85 3.26 18.43 -7.70
CA GLY A 85 4.50 18.02 -8.33
C GLY A 85 5.09 16.72 -7.83
N LEU A 86 4.60 16.18 -6.70
CA LEU A 86 5.11 14.94 -6.12
C LEU A 86 4.93 13.77 -7.10
N LYS A 87 6.00 13.01 -7.29
CA LYS A 87 6.01 11.84 -8.17
C LYS A 87 5.80 10.57 -7.35
N TYR A 88 5.08 9.63 -7.94
CA TYR A 88 4.74 8.36 -7.29
C TYR A 88 5.26 7.19 -8.11
N PHE A 89 5.95 6.28 -7.44
CA PHE A 89 6.51 5.05 -8.01
C PHE A 89 5.86 3.87 -7.32
N CYS A 90 4.98 3.19 -8.02
CA CYS A 90 4.17 2.11 -7.46
C CYS A 90 4.67 0.75 -7.96
N ILE A 91 4.73 -0.22 -7.06
CA ILE A 91 5.20 -1.57 -7.39
C ILE A 91 4.35 -2.24 -8.48
N SER A 92 3.06 -1.91 -8.54
CA SER A 92 2.11 -2.48 -9.49
C SER A 92 1.11 -1.44 -10.01
N GLU A 93 0.49 -1.75 -11.13
CA GLU A 93 -0.59 -0.93 -11.69
C GLU A 93 -1.78 -0.79 -10.73
N SER A 94 -2.13 -1.86 -10.01
CA SER A 94 -3.22 -1.82 -9.04
C SER A 94 -2.94 -0.87 -7.88
N THR A 95 -1.70 -0.77 -7.42
CA THR A 95 -1.28 0.22 -6.41
C THR A 95 -1.33 1.64 -6.97
N ALA A 96 -0.91 1.82 -8.23
CA ALA A 96 -0.98 3.10 -8.92
C ALA A 96 -2.43 3.59 -9.07
N TYR A 97 -3.37 2.72 -9.46
CA TYR A 97 -4.78 3.08 -9.52
C TYR A 97 -5.38 3.37 -8.15
N TYR A 98 -4.93 2.68 -7.11
CA TYR A 98 -5.38 2.93 -5.74
C TYR A 98 -5.06 4.36 -5.26
N LEU A 99 -4.02 5.00 -5.80
CA LEU A 99 -3.69 6.40 -5.53
C LEU A 99 -4.83 7.37 -5.89
N GLN A 100 -5.73 7.02 -6.79
CA GLN A 100 -6.89 7.86 -7.15
C GLN A 100 -7.81 8.17 -5.97
N LYS A 101 -7.73 7.38 -4.90
CA LYS A 101 -8.42 7.66 -3.65
C LYS A 101 -7.96 8.97 -3.00
N TYR A 102 -6.71 9.38 -3.26
CA TYR A 102 -6.07 10.51 -2.59
C TYR A 102 -5.66 11.63 -3.54
N VAL A 103 -5.28 11.30 -4.78
CA VAL A 103 -4.76 12.25 -5.75
C VAL A 103 -5.38 12.05 -7.13
N VAL A 104 -5.35 13.12 -7.95
CA VAL A 104 -5.76 13.00 -9.35
C VAL A 104 -4.70 12.20 -10.12
N TYR A 105 -5.14 11.13 -10.80
CA TYR A 105 -4.25 10.28 -11.58
C TYR A 105 -3.67 11.04 -12.79
N ARG A 106 -2.34 11.13 -12.84
CA ARG A 106 -1.61 11.76 -13.95
C ARG A 106 -0.47 10.87 -14.41
N LYS A 107 -0.54 10.33 -15.61
CA LYS A 107 0.46 9.39 -16.19
C LYS A 107 1.91 9.89 -16.13
N ARG A 108 2.13 11.19 -16.23
CA ARG A 108 3.49 11.79 -16.18
C ARG A 108 4.10 11.85 -14.77
N LYS A 109 3.30 11.61 -13.73
CA LYS A 109 3.73 11.69 -12.33
C LYS A 109 3.61 10.37 -11.59
N ILE A 110 2.88 9.40 -12.15
CA ILE A 110 2.62 8.12 -11.54
C ILE A 110 3.22 7.05 -12.43
N PHE A 111 4.23 6.38 -11.90
CA PHE A 111 4.94 5.29 -12.56
C PHE A 111 4.62 3.99 -11.83
N HIS A 112 4.55 2.88 -12.56
CA HIS A 112 4.35 1.58 -11.95
C HIS A 112 5.20 0.49 -12.62
N GLY A 113 5.58 -0.50 -11.82
CA GLY A 113 6.16 -1.74 -12.28
C GLY A 113 5.08 -2.79 -12.52
N ARG A 114 5.50 -4.03 -12.73
CA ARG A 114 4.58 -5.18 -12.88
C ARG A 114 4.21 -5.78 -11.55
N GLN A 115 5.14 -6.00 -10.64
CA GLN A 115 4.94 -6.44 -9.25
C GLN A 115 6.23 -6.46 -8.42
N LYS A 116 7.37 -6.13 -9.00
CA LYS A 116 8.67 -6.16 -8.33
C LYS A 116 9.28 -4.77 -8.29
N ILE A 117 10.04 -4.50 -7.23
CA ILE A 117 10.73 -3.22 -7.07
C ILE A 117 11.75 -2.99 -8.19
N GLU A 118 12.35 -4.06 -8.70
CA GLU A 118 13.31 -4.02 -9.80
C GLU A 118 12.71 -3.43 -11.08
N ASP A 119 11.41 -3.60 -11.30
CA ASP A 119 10.71 -3.04 -12.44
C ASP A 119 10.70 -1.51 -12.44
N LEU A 120 10.84 -0.89 -11.26
CA LEU A 120 10.87 0.55 -11.07
C LEU A 120 12.27 1.16 -11.27
N ILE A 121 13.32 0.36 -11.22
CA ILE A 121 14.71 0.84 -11.29
C ILE A 121 14.97 1.70 -12.53
N PRO A 122 14.53 1.34 -13.75
CA PRO A 122 14.74 2.19 -14.94
C PRO A 122 14.11 3.58 -14.79
N GLN A 123 12.93 3.66 -14.19
CA GLN A 123 12.23 4.94 -13.96
C GLN A 123 12.90 5.74 -12.84
N ILE A 124 13.31 5.09 -11.76
CA ILE A 124 14.03 5.72 -10.65
C ILE A 124 15.35 6.33 -11.16
N LYS A 125 16.09 5.60 -12.00
CA LYS A 125 17.34 6.09 -12.62
C LYS A 125 17.13 7.33 -13.49
N LYS A 126 15.99 7.44 -14.18
CA LYS A 126 15.64 8.65 -14.96
C LYS A 126 15.36 9.87 -14.08
N HIS A 127 15.02 9.65 -12.81
CA HIS A 127 14.68 10.69 -11.83
C HIS A 127 15.68 10.73 -10.66
N LYS A 128 16.95 10.39 -10.92
CA LYS A 128 18.01 10.32 -9.92
C LYS A 128 18.27 11.63 -9.16
N GLN A 129 17.80 12.76 -9.69
CA GLN A 129 17.88 14.07 -9.04
C GLN A 129 16.84 14.23 -7.91
N GLU A 130 15.81 13.39 -7.88
CA GLU A 130 14.80 13.43 -6.83
C GLU A 130 15.30 12.74 -5.56
N LYS A 131 14.83 13.22 -4.42
CA LYS A 131 14.96 12.53 -3.15
C LYS A 131 13.73 11.66 -2.93
N PHE A 132 13.94 10.36 -2.80
CA PHE A 132 12.87 9.37 -2.68
C PHE A 132 12.53 9.04 -1.24
N LEU A 133 11.26 8.99 -0.91
CA LEU A 133 10.73 8.46 0.34
C LEU A 133 10.19 7.05 0.09
N LEU A 134 10.56 6.10 0.93
CA LEU A 134 10.05 4.72 0.90
C LEU A 134 9.33 4.40 2.21
N PRO A 135 8.02 4.54 2.28
CA PRO A 135 7.25 4.03 3.41
C PRO A 135 7.30 2.49 3.42
N CYS A 136 7.80 1.92 4.49
CA CYS A 136 7.93 0.47 4.66
C CYS A 136 7.65 0.07 6.12
N SER A 137 7.38 -1.22 6.34
CA SER A 137 7.35 -1.81 7.68
C SER A 137 8.77 -2.16 8.15
N ASP A 138 8.91 -2.30 9.44
CA ASP A 138 10.11 -2.77 10.12
C ASP A 138 10.41 -4.25 9.76
#